data_6053ae15d6251cee792e492a73c7da39
#
_entry.id   6053ae15d6251cee792e492a73c7da39
#
_cell.length_a   1.000
_cell.length_b   1.000
_cell.length_c   1.000
_cell.angle_alpha   90.00
_cell.angle_beta   90.00
_cell.angle_gamma   90.00
#
_symmetry.space_group_name_H-M   'P 1'
#
loop_
_entity.id
_entity.type
_entity.pdbx_description
1 polymer ?
#
loop_
_entity_poly.entity_id
_entity_poly.type
_entity_poly.pdbx_seq_one_letter_code
_entity_poly.pdbx_strand_id
1 'polypeptide(L)'
;MHDGVTTVSADDPPDDPIIDGPDTQATFISPLCLDQAWDGKWHAERKHACMIWKDLAVDVIDTKGAEVGTIPFTVKTGVLTPHKSGEFQQEFRVDFHGLTGKTGKPTFRYKLTYNNTPAGSYSVEGADDGSLIKSGQSKVIVVKWKQQAMADEALKYPVVNIDWNFGNLDPEIIPGQQWGNSRVATVRCDSTMKLSNGTSRQGCVFYGATPEFKLTSATPEQTWHVTEAIASGLPGSASRPLHRQADKSKRDINRQYSCPRKGAVADARRLTSRSCDEYPFASSNEGAAAHPDLGRTVHDNCNVKDLTITTGRDGYSVCMIDAKQNSHSGSLLGKFYGEERVIDQDAFSLATSGGAPPGIP
;
A
#
# COMPACT_ATOMS: atom_id res chain seq x y z
N MET A 1 8.35 -43.36 21.63
CA MET A 1 9.11 -42.20 21.12
C MET A 1 8.38 -41.74 19.88
N HIS A 2 7.60 -40.70 20.00
CA HIS A 2 6.88 -40.08 18.88
C HIS A 2 7.67 -38.87 18.43
N ASP A 3 8.48 -39.05 17.38
CA ASP A 3 9.09 -37.95 16.68
C ASP A 3 7.97 -37.24 15.89
N GLY A 4 7.41 -36.21 16.50
CA GLY A 4 6.49 -35.29 15.87
C GLY A 4 7.26 -34.36 14.95
N VAL A 5 7.61 -34.81 13.75
CA VAL A 5 8.01 -33.90 12.67
C VAL A 5 6.74 -33.19 12.21
N THR A 6 6.49 -32.02 12.75
CA THR A 6 5.57 -31.06 12.16
C THR A 6 6.19 -30.58 10.85
N THR A 7 5.84 -31.22 9.74
CA THR A 7 6.10 -30.65 8.41
C THR A 7 5.23 -29.40 8.28
N VAL A 8 5.78 -28.26 8.62
CA VAL A 8 5.22 -26.93 8.28
C VAL A 8 5.15 -26.89 6.75
N SER A 9 4.00 -26.53 6.17
CA SER A 9 3.92 -26.26 4.74
C SER A 9 4.88 -25.11 4.41
N ALA A 10 5.60 -25.25 3.31
CA ALA A 10 6.60 -24.25 2.92
C ALA A 10 6.01 -22.89 2.54
N ASP A 11 4.69 -22.80 2.36
CA ASP A 11 3.95 -21.56 2.05
C ASP A 11 3.60 -20.74 3.27
N ASP A 12 4.05 -21.14 4.47
CA ASP A 12 3.72 -20.40 5.67
C ASP A 12 4.67 -19.20 5.80
N PRO A 13 4.19 -17.95 5.55
CA PRO A 13 4.94 -16.80 5.99
C PRO A 13 5.11 -16.91 7.52
N PRO A 14 6.19 -16.39 8.09
CA PRO A 14 6.36 -16.38 9.55
C PRO A 14 5.08 -15.87 10.20
N ASP A 15 4.72 -16.39 11.36
CA ASP A 15 3.45 -16.10 12.05
C ASP A 15 3.13 -14.61 12.12
N ASP A 16 4.16 -13.77 12.31
CA ASP A 16 4.10 -12.32 12.15
C ASP A 16 5.22 -11.86 11.21
N PRO A 17 4.92 -11.00 10.22
CA PRO A 17 5.95 -10.48 9.32
C PRO A 17 6.96 -9.63 10.09
N ILE A 18 8.23 -9.98 9.92
CA ILE A 18 9.38 -9.30 10.54
C ILE A 18 9.82 -8.16 9.60
N ILE A 19 10.01 -6.96 10.16
CA ILE A 19 10.34 -5.74 9.41
C ILE A 19 11.70 -5.15 9.83
N ASP A 20 12.73 -5.96 9.87
CA ASP A 20 14.08 -5.49 10.20
C ASP A 20 14.71 -4.64 9.08
N GLY A 21 15.75 -3.89 9.41
CA GLY A 21 16.52 -3.06 8.49
C GLY A 21 16.05 -1.61 8.37
N PRO A 22 16.83 -0.76 7.69
CA PRO A 22 16.49 0.63 7.49
C PRO A 22 15.31 0.81 6.54
N ASP A 23 14.58 1.91 6.71
CA ASP A 23 13.55 2.35 5.78
C ASP A 23 14.22 3.01 4.56
N THR A 24 13.91 2.54 3.35
CA THR A 24 14.39 3.21 2.13
C THR A 24 13.51 4.43 1.87
N GLN A 25 14.09 5.62 1.96
CA GLN A 25 13.37 6.86 1.66
C GLN A 25 13.11 6.96 0.16
N ALA A 26 11.83 7.07 -0.19
CA ALA A 26 11.41 7.46 -1.53
C ALA A 26 11.53 8.98 -1.72
N THR A 27 11.48 9.47 -2.95
CA THR A 27 11.39 10.90 -3.24
C THR A 27 9.98 11.43 -2.93
N PHE A 28 9.85 12.68 -2.44
CA PHE A 28 8.56 13.31 -2.11
C PHE A 28 7.57 13.34 -3.28
N ILE A 29 8.06 13.55 -4.49
CA ILE A 29 7.24 13.49 -5.69
C ILE A 29 7.72 12.29 -6.48
N SER A 30 6.95 11.21 -6.44
CA SER A 30 7.29 9.98 -7.14
C SER A 30 7.16 10.14 -8.66
N PRO A 31 7.84 9.28 -9.44
CA PRO A 31 7.61 9.20 -10.89
C PRO A 31 6.14 9.02 -11.25
N LEU A 32 5.36 8.27 -10.44
CA LEU A 32 3.91 8.15 -10.61
C LEU A 32 3.23 9.51 -10.68
N CYS A 33 3.71 10.47 -9.91
CA CYS A 33 3.18 11.83 -9.90
C CYS A 33 3.59 12.66 -11.11
N LEU A 34 4.67 12.33 -11.77
CA LEU A 34 5.17 13.09 -12.91
C LEU A 34 4.50 12.68 -14.23
N ASP A 35 4.01 11.44 -14.32
CA ASP A 35 3.52 10.83 -15.55
C ASP A 35 1.99 10.89 -15.73
N GLN A 36 1.23 11.31 -14.70
CA GLN A 36 -0.22 11.35 -14.76
C GLN A 36 -0.78 12.73 -15.10
N ALA A 37 -1.93 12.76 -15.77
CA ALA A 37 -2.69 13.99 -16.00
C ALA A 37 -3.22 14.51 -14.65
N TRP A 38 -2.83 15.73 -14.32
CA TRP A 38 -3.02 16.33 -12.99
C TRP A 38 -4.37 17.05 -12.92
N ASP A 39 -5.22 16.52 -12.07
CA ASP A 39 -6.62 16.93 -11.92
C ASP A 39 -6.95 17.42 -10.50
N GLY A 40 -5.95 17.65 -9.67
CA GLY A 40 -6.12 18.05 -8.27
C GLY A 40 -6.59 16.91 -7.36
N LYS A 41 -6.46 15.65 -7.80
CA LYS A 41 -6.79 14.48 -6.98
C LYS A 41 -5.53 13.83 -6.41
N TRP A 42 -5.69 13.14 -5.30
CA TRP A 42 -4.65 12.31 -4.73
C TRP A 42 -4.48 11.02 -5.52
N HIS A 43 -3.24 10.76 -5.92
CA HIS A 43 -2.78 9.48 -6.46
C HIS A 43 -1.90 8.82 -5.42
N ALA A 44 -2.28 7.63 -4.97
CA ALA A 44 -1.61 6.96 -3.86
C ALA A 44 -1.14 5.56 -4.25
N GLU A 45 0.09 5.26 -3.89
CA GLU A 45 0.64 3.93 -3.71
C GLU A 45 0.75 3.65 -2.20
N ARG A 46 1.17 2.44 -1.83
CA ARG A 46 1.14 2.02 -0.42
C ARG A 46 1.96 2.91 0.52
N LYS A 47 3.08 3.46 0.07
CA LYS A 47 4.03 4.23 0.90
C LYS A 47 4.19 5.68 0.49
N HIS A 48 3.59 6.09 -0.59
CA HIS A 48 3.60 7.49 -1.02
C HIS A 48 2.31 7.87 -1.74
N ALA A 49 1.99 9.14 -1.66
CA ALA A 49 0.88 9.73 -2.41
C ALA A 49 1.26 11.13 -2.86
N CYS A 50 0.61 11.61 -3.91
CA CYS A 50 0.85 12.94 -4.44
C CYS A 50 -0.38 13.52 -5.12
N MET A 51 -0.39 14.84 -5.22
CA MET A 51 -1.42 15.62 -5.90
C MET A 51 -0.76 16.81 -6.58
N ILE A 52 -1.13 17.09 -7.81
CA ILE A 52 -0.79 18.35 -8.49
C ILE A 52 -2.08 18.99 -8.98
N TRP A 53 -2.20 20.26 -8.72
CA TRP A 53 -3.32 21.09 -9.14
C TRP A 53 -2.80 22.25 -9.95
N LYS A 54 -2.97 22.21 -11.27
CA LYS A 54 -2.47 23.20 -12.23
C LYS A 54 -3.51 24.28 -12.52
N ASP A 55 -3.03 25.34 -13.14
CA ASP A 55 -3.85 26.39 -13.74
C ASP A 55 -4.80 27.07 -12.73
N LEU A 56 -4.33 27.19 -11.49
CA LEU A 56 -5.02 27.93 -10.46
C LEU A 56 -4.69 29.42 -10.57
N ALA A 57 -5.65 30.25 -10.22
CA ALA A 57 -5.45 31.69 -10.13
C ALA A 57 -6.25 32.30 -8.99
N VAL A 58 -5.74 33.35 -8.40
CA VAL A 58 -6.46 34.21 -7.47
C VAL A 58 -6.58 35.60 -8.10
N ASP A 59 -7.81 36.06 -8.27
CA ASP A 59 -8.08 37.42 -8.67
C ASP A 59 -7.83 38.39 -7.50
N VAL A 60 -7.20 39.49 -7.80
CA VAL A 60 -6.87 40.54 -6.84
C VAL A 60 -7.80 41.71 -7.10
N ILE A 61 -8.54 42.11 -6.07
CA ILE A 61 -9.54 43.16 -6.17
C ILE A 61 -9.08 44.39 -5.36
N ASP A 62 -9.49 45.58 -5.79
CA ASP A 62 -9.33 46.80 -5.01
C ASP A 62 -10.43 46.97 -3.94
N THR A 63 -10.34 48.01 -3.11
CA THR A 63 -11.33 48.30 -2.08
C THR A 63 -12.70 48.67 -2.63
N LYS A 64 -12.83 48.90 -3.95
CA LYS A 64 -14.10 49.18 -4.64
C LYS A 64 -14.70 47.91 -5.27
N GLY A 65 -13.99 46.78 -5.15
CA GLY A 65 -14.42 45.47 -5.70
C GLY A 65 -14.06 45.29 -7.18
N ALA A 66 -13.24 46.17 -7.77
CA ALA A 66 -12.79 45.98 -9.14
C ALA A 66 -11.59 45.01 -9.19
N GLU A 67 -11.58 44.08 -10.14
CA GLU A 67 -10.42 43.25 -10.41
C GLU A 67 -9.28 44.11 -10.97
N VAL A 68 -8.14 44.07 -10.30
CA VAL A 68 -6.96 44.91 -10.63
C VAL A 68 -5.72 44.08 -10.95
N GLY A 69 -5.76 42.77 -10.70
CA GLY A 69 -4.64 41.87 -11.00
C GLY A 69 -4.98 40.40 -10.74
N THR A 70 -4.04 39.54 -11.08
CA THR A 70 -4.19 38.08 -10.92
C THR A 70 -2.87 37.45 -10.46
N ILE A 71 -2.97 36.46 -9.61
CA ILE A 71 -1.87 35.63 -9.10
C ILE A 71 -2.06 34.19 -9.61
N PRO A 72 -1.48 33.80 -10.76
CA PRO A 72 -1.54 32.42 -11.26
C PRO A 72 -0.52 31.55 -10.54
N PHE A 73 -0.91 30.31 -10.22
CA PHE A 73 -0.06 29.37 -9.49
C PHE A 73 -0.41 27.90 -9.77
N THR A 74 0.49 27.03 -9.37
CA THR A 74 0.33 25.56 -9.36
C THR A 74 0.61 25.05 -7.95
N VAL A 75 -0.24 24.16 -7.43
CA VAL A 75 0.01 23.46 -6.17
C VAL A 75 0.54 22.06 -6.46
N LYS A 76 1.61 21.68 -5.79
CA LYS A 76 2.17 20.33 -5.81
C LYS A 76 2.35 19.85 -4.37
N THR A 77 1.89 18.67 -4.06
CA THR A 77 2.11 18.08 -2.74
C THR A 77 2.40 16.59 -2.85
N GLY A 78 3.34 16.13 -2.06
CA GLY A 78 3.70 14.73 -1.96
C GLY A 78 3.79 14.32 -0.50
N VAL A 79 3.37 13.09 -0.20
CA VAL A 79 3.42 12.52 1.15
C VAL A 79 4.15 11.19 1.10
N LEU A 80 5.10 11.01 2.01
CA LEU A 80 5.81 9.75 2.24
C LEU A 80 5.39 9.16 3.58
N THR A 81 5.00 7.90 3.57
CA THR A 81 4.63 7.15 4.78
C THR A 81 5.67 6.04 5.01
N PRO A 82 6.67 6.24 5.87
CA PRO A 82 7.64 5.20 6.20
C PRO A 82 6.94 4.03 6.89
N HIS A 83 7.09 2.82 6.35
CA HIS A 83 6.43 1.63 6.88
C HIS A 83 7.01 1.12 8.21
N LYS A 84 8.10 1.72 8.69
CA LYS A 84 8.82 1.35 9.92
C LYS A 84 8.88 2.47 10.96
N SER A 85 8.12 3.55 10.77
CA SER A 85 8.09 4.70 11.68
C SER A 85 6.67 5.25 11.80
N GLY A 86 6.32 5.77 12.98
CA GLY A 86 5.09 6.53 13.20
C GLY A 86 5.17 7.97 12.66
N GLU A 87 6.26 8.35 12.04
CA GLU A 87 6.43 9.65 11.38
C GLU A 87 6.18 9.51 9.89
N PHE A 88 5.50 10.48 9.28
CA PHE A 88 5.37 10.62 7.85
C PHE A 88 5.56 12.07 7.44
N GLN A 89 5.98 12.32 6.22
CA GLN A 89 6.37 13.64 5.76
C GLN A 89 5.51 14.08 4.60
N GLN A 90 5.18 15.37 4.58
CA GLN A 90 4.47 16.00 3.48
C GLN A 90 5.28 17.20 2.99
N GLU A 91 5.64 17.20 1.71
CA GLU A 91 6.06 18.41 1.02
C GLU A 91 4.83 19.08 0.40
N PHE A 92 4.67 20.36 0.64
CA PHE A 92 3.67 21.19 0.01
C PHE A 92 4.36 22.36 -0.67
N ARG A 93 4.15 22.48 -1.97
CA ARG A 93 4.80 23.47 -2.81
C ARG A 93 3.77 24.24 -3.62
N VAL A 94 3.92 25.54 -3.64
CA VAL A 94 3.16 26.45 -4.50
C VAL A 94 4.13 27.16 -5.43
N ASP A 95 4.00 26.91 -6.73
CA ASP A 95 4.78 27.57 -7.77
C ASP A 95 3.97 28.76 -8.30
N PHE A 96 4.44 29.98 -8.04
CA PHE A 96 3.83 31.21 -8.55
C PHE A 96 4.38 31.54 -9.93
N HIS A 97 3.46 31.74 -10.87
CA HIS A 97 3.79 32.13 -12.24
C HIS A 97 3.93 33.66 -12.37
N GLY A 98 3.81 34.20 -13.56
CA GLY A 98 3.86 35.66 -13.77
C GLY A 98 2.66 36.37 -13.14
N LEU A 99 2.88 37.16 -12.11
CA LEU A 99 1.83 38.03 -11.56
C LEU A 99 1.46 39.11 -12.58
N THR A 100 0.18 39.35 -12.75
CA THR A 100 -0.34 40.34 -13.73
C THR A 100 -1.14 41.43 -13.05
N GLY A 101 -1.09 42.66 -13.59
CA GLY A 101 -1.80 43.80 -13.05
C GLY A 101 -1.25 44.33 -11.71
N LYS A 102 -2.11 45.03 -10.94
CA LYS A 102 -1.77 45.58 -9.64
C LYS A 102 -2.03 44.58 -8.52
N THR A 103 -1.02 43.78 -8.16
CA THR A 103 -1.15 42.72 -7.13
C THR A 103 -0.76 43.18 -5.72
N GLY A 104 -0.25 44.40 -5.54
CA GLY A 104 0.20 44.92 -4.23
C GLY A 104 1.38 44.14 -3.66
N LYS A 105 1.28 43.72 -2.41
CA LYS A 105 2.26 42.90 -1.67
C LYS A 105 1.61 41.62 -1.22
N PRO A 106 1.33 40.66 -2.14
CA PRO A 106 0.63 39.45 -1.80
C PRO A 106 1.47 38.55 -0.88
N THR A 107 0.80 37.87 0.03
CA THR A 107 1.42 36.92 0.96
C THR A 107 0.78 35.53 0.86
N PHE A 108 1.60 34.50 1.06
CA PHE A 108 1.15 33.13 1.18
C PHE A 108 0.95 32.79 2.66
N ARG A 109 -0.22 32.23 3.00
CA ARG A 109 -0.56 31.83 4.35
C ARG A 109 -0.99 30.37 4.37
N TYR A 110 -0.70 29.67 5.48
CA TYR A 110 -1.14 28.29 5.68
C TYR A 110 -1.48 28.02 7.15
N LYS A 111 -2.34 27.01 7.35
CA LYS A 111 -2.69 26.50 8.67
C LYS A 111 -2.64 24.97 8.63
N LEU A 112 -1.98 24.40 9.63
CA LEU A 112 -1.85 22.96 9.77
C LEU A 112 -2.88 22.42 10.73
N THR A 113 -3.50 21.30 10.37
CA THR A 113 -4.43 20.58 11.24
C THR A 113 -4.01 19.12 11.34
N TYR A 114 -3.90 18.63 12.56
CA TYR A 114 -3.70 17.21 12.86
C TYR A 114 -4.84 16.75 13.77
N ASN A 115 -5.76 15.96 13.24
CA ASN A 115 -6.89 15.41 13.98
C ASN A 115 -6.69 13.91 14.19
N ASN A 116 -6.37 13.53 15.40
CA ASN A 116 -6.38 12.14 15.86
C ASN A 116 -6.39 12.11 17.39
N THR A 117 -6.91 11.05 17.98
CA THR A 117 -6.90 10.86 19.44
C THR A 117 -6.13 9.58 19.78
N PRO A 118 -5.02 9.63 20.56
CA PRO A 118 -4.38 10.84 21.08
C PRO A 118 -3.76 11.71 19.98
N ALA A 119 -3.71 13.01 20.22
CA ALA A 119 -3.18 13.98 19.26
C ALA A 119 -1.73 13.65 18.89
N GLY A 120 -1.43 13.62 17.60
CA GLY A 120 -0.08 13.63 17.11
C GLY A 120 0.58 14.99 17.28
N SER A 121 1.82 15.08 16.87
CA SER A 121 2.57 16.34 16.78
C SER A 121 3.05 16.56 15.34
N TYR A 122 3.50 17.77 15.05
CA TYR A 122 4.13 18.07 13.78
C TYR A 122 5.26 19.08 13.97
N SER A 123 6.19 19.12 13.03
CA SER A 123 7.14 20.21 12.84
C SER A 123 7.11 20.67 11.40
N VAL A 124 7.49 21.92 11.17
CA VAL A 124 7.47 22.56 9.84
C VAL A 124 8.84 23.13 9.55
N GLU A 125 9.29 22.93 8.32
CA GLU A 125 10.49 23.54 7.77
C GLU A 125 10.11 24.25 6.45
N GLY A 126 10.79 25.34 6.10
CA GLY A 126 10.63 26.02 4.81
C GLY A 126 10.03 27.42 4.92
N ALA A 127 9.08 27.73 4.04
CA ALA A 127 8.50 29.06 3.95
C ALA A 127 7.68 29.45 5.19
N ASP A 128 7.90 30.63 5.72
CA ASP A 128 7.12 31.14 6.85
C ASP A 128 5.68 31.50 6.44
N ASP A 129 4.76 31.34 7.39
CA ASP A 129 3.38 31.80 7.25
C ASP A 129 3.36 33.35 7.05
N GLY A 130 2.57 33.82 6.11
CA GLY A 130 2.52 35.23 5.76
C GLY A 130 3.70 35.75 4.93
N SER A 131 4.56 34.88 4.41
CA SER A 131 5.69 35.25 3.56
C SER A 131 5.25 35.89 2.23
N LEU A 132 5.96 36.91 1.77
CA LEU A 132 5.69 37.61 0.51
C LEU A 132 5.79 36.71 -0.70
N ILE A 133 4.86 36.87 -1.64
CA ILE A 133 4.86 36.19 -2.94
C ILE A 133 5.57 37.07 -3.96
N LYS A 134 6.42 36.47 -4.78
CA LYS A 134 7.09 37.14 -5.92
C LYS A 134 6.82 36.29 -7.18
N SER A 135 6.73 37.02 -8.31
CA SER A 135 6.60 36.37 -9.63
C SER A 135 7.71 35.38 -9.91
N GLY A 136 7.36 34.22 -10.41
CA GLY A 136 8.31 33.10 -10.72
C GLY A 136 8.93 32.42 -9.51
N GLN A 137 8.48 32.72 -8.30
CA GLN A 137 8.99 32.13 -7.06
C GLN A 137 8.14 30.93 -6.63
N SER A 138 8.78 29.95 -5.99
CA SER A 138 8.07 28.88 -5.28
C SER A 138 8.06 29.14 -3.77
N LYS A 139 6.99 28.70 -3.11
CA LYS A 139 6.93 28.53 -1.66
C LYS A 139 6.85 27.06 -1.35
N VAL A 140 7.75 26.57 -0.53
CA VAL A 140 7.84 25.18 -0.15
C VAL A 140 7.79 25.08 1.37
N ILE A 141 6.94 24.22 1.89
CA ILE A 141 6.93 23.81 3.29
C ILE A 141 7.04 22.28 3.34
N VAL A 142 7.81 21.80 4.30
CA VAL A 142 7.91 20.36 4.61
C VAL A 142 7.36 20.17 6.02
N VAL A 143 6.31 19.39 6.12
CA VAL A 143 5.69 19.05 7.40
C VAL A 143 6.04 17.63 7.76
N LYS A 144 6.63 17.45 8.94
CA LYS A 144 6.86 16.13 9.55
C LYS A 144 5.74 15.86 10.54
N TRP A 145 4.86 14.95 10.17
CA TRP A 145 3.75 14.50 10.99
C TRP A 145 4.19 13.33 11.83
N LYS A 146 3.89 13.34 13.12
CA LYS A 146 4.28 12.28 14.05
C LYS A 146 3.09 11.76 14.82
N GLN A 147 2.77 10.48 14.62
CA GLN A 147 1.85 9.75 15.46
C GLN A 147 2.51 9.47 16.82
N GLN A 148 1.82 9.74 17.93
CA GLN A 148 2.31 9.34 19.25
C GLN A 148 2.47 7.83 19.35
N ALA A 149 3.30 7.39 20.32
CA ALA A 149 3.49 5.99 20.62
C ALA A 149 2.14 5.29 20.86
N MET A 150 1.97 4.14 20.22
CA MET A 150 0.75 3.34 20.27
C MET A 150 0.99 2.07 21.09
N ALA A 151 -0.06 1.58 21.74
CA ALA A 151 -0.04 0.25 22.30
C ALA A 151 0.15 -0.81 21.21
N ASP A 152 0.59 -2.02 21.59
CA ASP A 152 0.70 -3.15 20.67
C ASP A 152 -0.62 -3.40 19.96
N GLU A 153 -0.55 -3.77 18.70
CA GLU A 153 -1.70 -4.07 17.82
C GLU A 153 -2.69 -2.91 17.61
N ALA A 154 -2.33 -1.69 18.02
CA ALA A 154 -3.20 -0.54 17.86
C ALA A 154 -3.22 -0.04 16.41
N LEU A 155 -4.40 0.44 16.00
CA LEU A 155 -4.64 1.09 14.70
C LEU A 155 -5.06 2.54 14.92
N LYS A 156 -4.52 3.45 14.11
CA LYS A 156 -4.89 4.87 14.09
C LYS A 156 -5.00 5.36 12.64
N TYR A 157 -5.93 6.26 12.43
CA TYR A 157 -6.20 6.87 11.13
C TYR A 157 -6.06 8.40 11.24
N PRO A 158 -4.82 8.91 11.22
CA PRO A 158 -4.60 10.34 11.34
C PRO A 158 -5.21 11.09 10.14
N VAL A 159 -5.84 12.20 10.43
CA VAL A 159 -6.28 13.18 9.43
C VAL A 159 -5.37 14.39 9.54
N VAL A 160 -4.56 14.59 8.52
CA VAL A 160 -3.66 15.74 8.42
C VAL A 160 -4.07 16.62 7.27
N ASN A 161 -3.92 17.93 7.45
CA ASN A 161 -4.37 18.87 6.47
C ASN A 161 -3.50 20.14 6.47
N ILE A 162 -3.24 20.66 5.27
CA ILE A 162 -2.66 21.98 5.06
C ILE A 162 -3.75 22.81 4.39
N ASP A 163 -4.38 23.69 5.16
CA ASP A 163 -5.22 24.77 4.65
C ASP A 163 -4.32 25.92 4.23
N TRP A 164 -4.53 26.47 3.05
CA TRP A 164 -3.73 27.57 2.55
C TRP A 164 -4.60 28.66 1.93
N ASN A 165 -4.14 29.92 2.03
CA ASN A 165 -4.79 31.07 1.43
C ASN A 165 -3.78 32.17 1.10
N PHE A 166 -4.29 33.24 0.52
CA PHE A 166 -3.52 34.41 0.20
C PHE A 166 -3.96 35.61 1.06
N GLY A 167 -2.98 36.41 1.46
CA GLY A 167 -3.17 37.71 2.08
C GLY A 167 -2.53 38.80 1.25
N ASN A 168 -2.62 40.04 1.70
CA ASN A 168 -1.91 41.20 1.12
C ASN A 168 -1.48 42.16 2.23
N LEU A 169 -0.28 42.72 2.12
CA LEU A 169 0.19 43.75 3.04
C LEU A 169 -0.18 45.17 2.54
N ASP A 170 -0.68 45.32 1.32
CA ASP A 170 -1.24 46.54 0.79
C ASP A 170 -2.72 46.61 1.19
N PRO A 171 -3.13 47.59 2.03
CA PRO A 171 -4.51 47.65 2.52
C PRO A 171 -5.52 48.06 1.45
N GLU A 172 -5.07 48.58 0.32
CA GLU A 172 -5.94 48.94 -0.81
C GLU A 172 -6.23 47.75 -1.74
N ILE A 173 -5.57 46.61 -1.51
CA ILE A 173 -5.63 45.43 -2.37
C ILE A 173 -6.08 44.23 -1.55
N ILE A 174 -7.11 43.55 -1.98
CA ILE A 174 -7.68 42.39 -1.32
C ILE A 174 -7.51 41.19 -2.27
N PRO A 175 -6.80 40.10 -1.89
CA PRO A 175 -6.84 38.88 -2.66
C PRO A 175 -8.25 38.31 -2.54
N GLY A 176 -8.79 37.83 -3.65
CA GLY A 176 -10.01 37.02 -3.63
C GLY A 176 -9.80 35.84 -2.67
N GLN A 177 -10.76 35.62 -1.78
CA GLN A 177 -10.65 34.54 -0.78
C GLN A 177 -10.76 33.18 -1.45
N GLN A 178 -9.65 32.61 -1.83
CA GLN A 178 -9.59 31.19 -2.18
C GLN A 178 -8.81 30.45 -1.10
N TRP A 179 -9.55 29.64 -0.32
CA TRP A 179 -8.97 28.66 0.57
C TRP A 179 -8.76 27.37 -0.20
N GLY A 180 -7.54 26.92 -0.24
CA GLY A 180 -7.22 25.58 -0.70
C GLY A 180 -7.03 24.63 0.47
N ASN A 181 -7.18 23.35 0.20
CA ASN A 181 -7.09 22.30 1.18
C ASN A 181 -6.34 21.10 0.59
N SER A 182 -5.32 20.65 1.26
CA SER A 182 -4.54 19.48 0.86
C SER A 182 -4.72 18.33 1.85
N ARG A 183 -5.96 18.08 2.29
CA ARG A 183 -6.26 16.99 3.22
C ARG A 183 -5.72 15.68 2.70
N VAL A 184 -4.77 15.10 3.43
CA VAL A 184 -4.25 13.77 3.16
C VAL A 184 -5.28 12.77 3.66
N ALA A 185 -5.88 12.05 2.74
CA ALA A 185 -6.86 11.01 3.05
C ALA A 185 -6.17 9.65 3.19
N THR A 186 -6.76 8.77 4.00
CA THR A 186 -6.46 7.33 4.01
C THR A 186 -5.08 6.90 4.53
N VAL A 187 -4.41 7.70 5.36
CA VAL A 187 -3.24 7.23 6.10
C VAL A 187 -3.71 6.36 7.27
N ARG A 188 -3.13 5.18 7.41
CA ARG A 188 -3.22 4.35 8.61
C ARG A 188 -1.85 4.24 9.24
N CYS A 189 -1.76 4.47 10.54
CA CYS A 189 -0.61 4.14 11.36
C CYS A 189 -0.98 2.97 12.27
N ASP A 190 -0.12 1.98 12.37
CA ASP A 190 -0.36 0.79 13.19
C ASP A 190 0.92 0.34 13.92
N SER A 191 0.75 -0.51 14.93
CA SER A 191 1.82 -1.16 15.70
C SER A 191 1.69 -2.69 15.68
N THR A 192 1.13 -3.24 14.61
CA THR A 192 0.86 -4.68 14.46
C THR A 192 2.05 -5.49 13.98
N MET A 193 3.02 -4.83 13.31
CA MET A 193 4.21 -5.52 12.81
C MET A 193 5.26 -5.67 13.90
N LYS A 194 5.95 -6.81 13.92
CA LYS A 194 6.96 -7.13 14.94
C LYS A 194 8.37 -7.14 14.34
N LEU A 195 9.35 -6.80 15.17
CA LEU A 195 10.75 -7.02 14.92
C LEU A 195 11.13 -8.49 15.23
N SER A 196 12.29 -8.93 14.78
CA SER A 196 12.84 -10.27 15.08
C SER A 196 12.93 -10.58 16.58
N ASN A 197 13.04 -9.55 17.42
CA ASN A 197 13.03 -9.68 18.89
C ASN A 197 11.60 -9.71 19.49
N GLY A 198 10.54 -9.74 18.68
CA GLY A 198 9.15 -9.74 19.11
C GLY A 198 8.57 -8.37 19.51
N THR A 199 9.37 -7.29 19.45
CA THR A 199 8.89 -5.94 19.78
C THR A 199 8.04 -5.38 18.65
N SER A 200 6.87 -4.82 18.98
CA SER A 200 6.01 -4.14 18.00
C SER A 200 6.68 -2.89 17.45
N ARG A 201 6.54 -2.67 16.16
CA ARG A 201 7.07 -1.50 15.46
C ARG A 201 5.96 -0.71 14.77
N GLN A 202 5.88 0.56 15.11
CA GLN A 202 4.99 1.48 14.45
C GLN A 202 5.38 1.71 12.99
N GLY A 203 4.38 1.96 12.16
CA GLY A 203 4.57 2.43 10.79
C GLY A 203 3.26 2.95 10.23
N CYS A 204 3.37 3.75 9.16
CA CYS A 204 2.23 4.33 8.49
C CYS A 204 2.21 3.94 7.02
N VAL A 205 1.01 3.79 6.44
CA VAL A 205 0.80 3.49 5.02
C VAL A 205 -0.49 4.14 4.51
N PHE A 206 -0.63 4.27 3.21
CA PHE A 206 -1.91 4.58 2.57
C PHE A 206 -2.73 3.30 2.44
N TYR A 207 -3.62 3.05 3.40
CA TYR A 207 -4.35 1.77 3.46
C TYR A 207 -5.38 1.60 2.34
N GLY A 208 -5.82 2.70 1.68
CA GLY A 208 -6.67 2.65 0.50
C GLY A 208 -5.96 2.23 -0.79
N ALA A 209 -4.61 2.20 -0.77
CA ALA A 209 -3.83 1.69 -1.89
C ALA A 209 -3.61 0.18 -1.70
N THR A 210 -4.11 -0.63 -2.63
CA THR A 210 -3.92 -2.09 -2.64
C THR A 210 -2.52 -2.42 -3.16
N PRO A 211 -1.62 -2.96 -2.32
CA PRO A 211 -0.29 -3.33 -2.77
C PRO A 211 -0.32 -4.58 -3.65
N GLU A 212 0.69 -4.72 -4.51
CA GLU A 212 0.80 -5.82 -5.46
C GLU A 212 1.98 -6.74 -5.12
N PHE A 213 1.70 -8.02 -4.83
CA PHE A 213 2.71 -9.04 -4.65
C PHE A 213 3.14 -9.58 -6.01
N LYS A 214 4.45 -9.49 -6.31
CA LYS A 214 5.02 -9.88 -7.60
C LYS A 214 5.67 -11.27 -7.52
N LEU A 215 5.10 -12.22 -8.20
CA LEU A 215 5.69 -13.54 -8.47
C LEU A 215 6.42 -13.52 -9.80
N THR A 216 7.65 -14.03 -9.83
CA THR A 216 8.53 -13.93 -11.00
C THR A 216 9.20 -15.27 -11.30
N SER A 217 10.09 -15.27 -12.30
CA SER A 217 10.94 -16.43 -12.63
C SER A 217 11.88 -16.89 -11.50
N ALA A 218 11.91 -16.20 -10.37
CA ALA A 218 12.63 -16.68 -9.17
C ALA A 218 11.97 -17.92 -8.54
N THR A 219 10.66 -18.09 -8.74
CA THR A 219 9.86 -19.24 -8.30
C THR A 219 8.95 -19.69 -9.45
N PRO A 220 9.51 -20.22 -10.56
CA PRO A 220 8.78 -20.38 -11.81
C PRO A 220 7.59 -21.34 -11.71
N GLU A 221 7.68 -22.45 -10.98
CA GLU A 221 6.57 -23.40 -10.87
C GLU A 221 5.41 -22.83 -10.05
N GLN A 222 5.69 -22.12 -8.95
CA GLN A 222 4.63 -21.47 -8.20
C GLN A 222 4.04 -20.29 -8.98
N THR A 223 4.89 -19.46 -9.62
CA THR A 223 4.41 -18.36 -10.48
C THR A 223 3.46 -18.89 -11.55
N TRP A 224 3.78 -20.01 -12.17
CA TRP A 224 2.93 -20.67 -13.15
C TRP A 224 1.61 -21.17 -12.52
N HIS A 225 1.67 -21.90 -11.39
CA HIS A 225 0.47 -22.38 -10.70
C HIS A 225 -0.49 -21.25 -10.35
N VAL A 226 0.02 -20.15 -9.77
CA VAL A 226 -0.79 -18.96 -9.44
C VAL A 226 -1.37 -18.31 -10.68
N THR A 227 -0.60 -18.21 -11.78
CA THR A 227 -1.09 -17.66 -13.05
C THR A 227 -2.28 -18.48 -13.58
N GLU A 228 -2.15 -19.80 -13.66
CA GLU A 228 -3.20 -20.69 -14.13
C GLU A 228 -4.43 -20.68 -13.19
N ALA A 229 -4.19 -20.60 -11.88
CA ALA A 229 -5.25 -20.53 -10.89
C ALA A 229 -6.09 -19.25 -11.03
N ILE A 230 -5.44 -18.09 -11.22
CA ILE A 230 -6.14 -16.81 -11.50
C ILE A 230 -6.87 -16.88 -12.84
N ALA A 231 -6.23 -17.43 -13.88
CA ALA A 231 -6.85 -17.62 -15.20
C ALA A 231 -8.07 -18.55 -15.14
N SER A 232 -8.10 -19.52 -14.22
CA SER A 232 -9.25 -20.40 -13.98
C SER A 232 -10.44 -19.67 -13.30
N GLY A 233 -10.27 -18.42 -12.88
CA GLY A 233 -11.28 -17.57 -12.28
C GLY A 233 -11.12 -17.33 -10.77
N LEU A 234 -10.08 -17.87 -10.12
CA LEU A 234 -9.82 -17.59 -8.68
C LEU A 234 -9.41 -16.12 -8.46
N PRO A 235 -9.62 -15.57 -7.24
CA PRO A 235 -9.27 -14.18 -6.92
C PRO A 235 -7.74 -13.97 -6.91
N GLY A 236 -7.28 -12.72 -6.92
CA GLY A 236 -5.88 -12.30 -6.88
C GLY A 236 -5.56 -11.14 -7.82
N SER A 237 -6.42 -10.85 -8.80
CA SER A 237 -6.26 -9.68 -9.67
C SER A 237 -6.52 -8.36 -8.94
N ALA A 238 -6.10 -7.24 -9.53
CA ALA A 238 -6.39 -5.90 -9.00
C ALA A 238 -7.90 -5.61 -8.83
N SER A 239 -8.74 -6.16 -9.73
CA SER A 239 -10.20 -6.01 -9.64
C SER A 239 -10.86 -6.97 -8.64
N ARG A 240 -10.13 -8.00 -8.20
CA ARG A 240 -10.61 -9.01 -7.25
C ARG A 240 -9.44 -9.48 -6.37
N PRO A 241 -8.97 -8.62 -5.46
CA PRO A 241 -7.81 -8.88 -4.63
C PRO A 241 -8.05 -10.03 -3.63
N LEU A 242 -6.97 -10.52 -3.06
CA LEU A 242 -6.98 -11.34 -1.85
C LEU A 242 -6.97 -10.45 -0.61
N HIS A 243 -7.47 -10.97 0.52
CA HIS A 243 -7.42 -10.30 1.82
C HIS A 243 -6.60 -11.13 2.80
N ARG A 244 -5.64 -10.51 3.45
CA ARG A 244 -4.75 -11.21 4.39
C ARG A 244 -5.53 -11.84 5.54
N GLN A 245 -5.23 -13.10 5.84
CA GLN A 245 -5.63 -13.84 7.03
C GLN A 245 -4.42 -13.96 7.98
N ALA A 246 -4.42 -13.20 9.07
CA ALA A 246 -3.32 -13.23 10.04
C ALA A 246 -3.51 -14.30 11.14
N ASP A 247 -4.74 -14.74 11.40
CA ASP A 247 -5.01 -15.76 12.41
C ASP A 247 -4.39 -17.11 12.02
N LYS A 248 -3.44 -17.58 12.84
CA LYS A 248 -2.72 -18.83 12.61
C LYS A 248 -3.66 -20.04 12.52
N SER A 249 -4.68 -20.11 13.38
CA SER A 249 -5.61 -21.24 13.40
C SER A 249 -6.40 -21.34 12.11
N LYS A 250 -6.82 -20.21 11.55
CA LYS A 250 -7.53 -20.16 10.28
C LYS A 250 -6.64 -20.51 9.10
N ARG A 251 -5.38 -20.05 9.11
CA ARG A 251 -4.37 -20.47 8.12
C ARG A 251 -4.12 -21.98 8.15
N ASP A 252 -4.02 -22.55 9.34
CA ASP A 252 -3.84 -24.00 9.50
C ASP A 252 -5.06 -24.79 8.99
N ILE A 253 -6.27 -24.26 9.19
CA ILE A 253 -7.49 -24.85 8.62
C ILE A 253 -7.46 -24.77 7.08
N ASN A 254 -7.07 -23.63 6.48
CA ASN A 254 -6.90 -23.52 5.04
C ASN A 254 -5.98 -24.60 4.50
N ARG A 255 -4.81 -24.83 5.12
CA ARG A 255 -3.86 -25.89 4.73
C ARG A 255 -4.42 -27.29 4.91
N GLN A 256 -5.22 -27.53 5.94
CA GLN A 256 -5.82 -28.83 6.16
C GLN A 256 -6.80 -29.21 5.05
N TYR A 257 -7.50 -28.22 4.48
CA TYR A 257 -8.39 -28.46 3.35
C TYR A 257 -7.64 -28.60 2.02
N SER A 258 -6.70 -27.73 1.73
CA SER A 258 -5.96 -27.75 0.47
C SER A 258 -4.89 -28.84 0.41
N CYS A 259 -4.13 -29.00 1.48
CA CYS A 259 -2.99 -29.93 1.55
C CYS A 259 -3.15 -30.95 2.68
N PRO A 260 -4.19 -31.78 2.68
CA PRO A 260 -4.46 -32.76 3.74
C PRO A 260 -3.35 -33.79 3.87
N ARG A 261 -3.24 -34.39 5.06
CA ARG A 261 -2.25 -35.44 5.35
C ARG A 261 -2.64 -36.84 4.85
N LYS A 262 -3.87 -37.02 4.36
CA LYS A 262 -4.42 -38.27 3.86
C LYS A 262 -5.15 -38.05 2.54
N GLY A 263 -5.33 -39.09 1.75
CA GLY A 263 -6.04 -39.05 0.48
C GLY A 263 -5.15 -38.63 -0.69
N ALA A 264 -5.76 -38.35 -1.83
CA ALA A 264 -5.12 -38.14 -3.12
C ALA A 264 -3.99 -37.09 -3.13
N VAL A 265 -4.18 -35.95 -2.47
CA VAL A 265 -3.17 -34.87 -2.38
C VAL A 265 -1.95 -35.36 -1.59
N ALA A 266 -2.15 -36.07 -0.49
CA ALA A 266 -1.05 -36.65 0.29
C ALA A 266 -0.31 -37.73 -0.50
N ASP A 267 -1.03 -38.56 -1.26
CA ASP A 267 -0.46 -39.58 -2.14
C ASP A 267 0.33 -38.96 -3.29
N ALA A 268 -0.19 -37.92 -3.92
CA ALA A 268 0.51 -37.13 -4.94
C ALA A 268 1.84 -36.58 -4.41
N ARG A 269 1.83 -35.99 -3.21
CA ARG A 269 3.05 -35.49 -2.55
C ARG A 269 4.08 -36.58 -2.33
N ARG A 270 3.65 -37.74 -1.83
CA ARG A 270 4.51 -38.89 -1.57
C ARG A 270 5.09 -39.47 -2.86
N LEU A 271 4.28 -39.59 -3.91
CA LEU A 271 4.69 -40.16 -5.20
C LEU A 271 5.64 -39.26 -5.98
N THR A 272 5.42 -37.95 -5.92
CA THR A 272 6.23 -36.96 -6.65
C THR A 272 7.45 -36.47 -5.87
N SER A 273 7.52 -36.71 -4.56
CA SER A 273 8.50 -36.10 -3.64
C SER A 273 8.51 -34.56 -3.73
N ARG A 274 7.38 -33.96 -4.10
CA ARG A 274 7.20 -32.50 -4.27
C ARG A 274 6.41 -31.91 -3.11
N SER A 275 6.40 -30.59 -3.02
CA SER A 275 5.60 -29.83 -2.05
C SER A 275 4.21 -29.56 -2.60
N CYS A 276 3.22 -29.61 -1.72
CA CYS A 276 1.86 -29.18 -2.04
C CYS A 276 1.79 -27.65 -1.97
N ASP A 277 1.52 -27.03 -3.09
CA ASP A 277 1.24 -25.60 -3.22
C ASP A 277 -0.27 -25.39 -3.35
N GLU A 278 -0.76 -24.34 -2.73
CA GLU A 278 -2.17 -24.01 -2.67
C GLU A 278 -2.44 -22.56 -3.11
N TYR A 279 -3.52 -22.38 -3.85
CA TYR A 279 -3.98 -21.06 -4.23
C TYR A 279 -5.52 -20.97 -4.17
N PRO A 280 -6.15 -19.94 -3.55
CA PRO A 280 -5.51 -18.82 -2.84
C PRO A 280 -4.67 -19.27 -1.63
N PHE A 281 -3.68 -18.45 -1.25
CA PHE A 281 -2.75 -18.77 -0.18
C PHE A 281 -3.47 -19.09 1.14
N ALA A 282 -2.91 -20.00 1.95
CA ALA A 282 -3.44 -20.25 3.29
C ALA A 282 -3.55 -18.99 4.15
N SER A 283 -2.67 -18.02 3.90
CA SER A 283 -2.65 -16.71 4.56
C SER A 283 -3.61 -15.69 3.95
N SER A 284 -4.62 -16.13 3.21
CA SER A 284 -5.72 -15.29 2.73
C SER A 284 -7.08 -15.77 3.22
N ASN A 285 -8.04 -14.85 3.32
CA ASN A 285 -9.42 -15.16 3.69
C ASN A 285 -10.12 -16.03 2.64
N GLU A 286 -9.69 -15.92 1.39
CA GLU A 286 -10.15 -16.69 0.25
C GLU A 286 -9.52 -18.09 0.17
N GLY A 287 -8.70 -18.47 1.17
CA GLY A 287 -8.08 -19.80 1.23
C GLY A 287 -9.10 -20.94 1.28
N ALA A 288 -8.62 -22.17 1.20
CA ALA A 288 -9.43 -23.37 0.96
C ALA A 288 -10.62 -23.57 1.93
N ALA A 289 -10.51 -23.10 3.16
CA ALA A 289 -11.61 -23.18 4.13
C ALA A 289 -12.84 -22.31 3.78
N ALA A 290 -12.69 -21.31 2.91
CA ALA A 290 -13.82 -20.51 2.44
C ALA A 290 -14.79 -21.35 1.58
N HIS A 291 -14.25 -22.31 0.80
CA HIS A 291 -15.00 -23.20 -0.07
C HIS A 291 -14.39 -24.61 -0.08
N PRO A 292 -14.48 -25.35 1.02
CA PRO A 292 -13.71 -26.60 1.22
C PRO A 292 -14.03 -27.72 0.22
N ASP A 293 -15.25 -27.71 -0.33
CA ASP A 293 -15.70 -28.72 -1.29
C ASP A 293 -15.41 -28.36 -2.76
N LEU A 294 -14.79 -27.18 -3.02
CA LEU A 294 -14.51 -26.66 -4.36
C LEU A 294 -13.00 -26.74 -4.68
N GLY A 295 -12.34 -27.81 -4.24
CA GLY A 295 -10.95 -28.10 -4.60
C GLY A 295 -10.81 -28.51 -6.05
N ARG A 296 -9.76 -27.98 -6.73
CA ARG A 296 -9.44 -28.30 -8.13
C ARG A 296 -7.94 -28.42 -8.36
N THR A 297 -7.57 -28.96 -9.50
CA THR A 297 -6.28 -28.69 -10.12
C THR A 297 -6.48 -27.86 -11.38
N VAL A 298 -5.49 -27.08 -11.76
CA VAL A 298 -5.58 -26.18 -12.94
C VAL A 298 -5.01 -26.84 -14.20
N HIS A 299 -4.20 -27.88 -14.04
CA HIS A 299 -3.54 -28.58 -15.14
C HIS A 299 -3.01 -29.95 -14.70
N ASP A 300 -2.85 -30.89 -15.65
CA ASP A 300 -2.30 -32.24 -15.39
C ASP A 300 -0.88 -32.19 -14.81
N ASN A 301 -0.08 -31.19 -15.18
CA ASN A 301 1.27 -30.98 -14.65
C ASN A 301 1.30 -30.77 -13.13
N CYS A 302 0.18 -30.42 -12.51
CA CYS A 302 0.07 -30.32 -11.06
C CYS A 302 0.15 -31.69 -10.35
N ASN A 303 0.05 -32.80 -11.08
CA ASN A 303 0.20 -34.15 -10.59
C ASN A 303 -0.76 -34.58 -9.45
N VAL A 304 -1.96 -34.01 -9.40
CA VAL A 304 -3.02 -34.34 -8.43
C VAL A 304 -4.19 -34.99 -9.16
N LYS A 305 -4.18 -36.32 -9.30
CA LYS A 305 -5.08 -37.08 -10.20
C LYS A 305 -6.55 -37.05 -9.83
N ASP A 306 -6.88 -36.91 -8.53
CA ASP A 306 -8.27 -37.01 -8.06
C ASP A 306 -8.95 -35.65 -7.90
N LEU A 307 -8.29 -34.57 -8.28
CA LEU A 307 -8.89 -33.26 -8.39
C LEU A 307 -9.21 -32.96 -9.85
N THR A 308 -10.43 -32.49 -10.09
CA THR A 308 -10.90 -32.16 -11.44
C THR A 308 -10.29 -30.87 -11.93
N ILE A 309 -9.92 -30.79 -13.21
CA ILE A 309 -9.59 -29.53 -13.87
C ILE A 309 -10.89 -28.79 -14.13
N THR A 310 -11.13 -27.73 -13.38
CA THR A 310 -12.36 -26.94 -13.46
C THR A 310 -12.03 -25.44 -13.40
N THR A 311 -13.01 -24.63 -13.81
CA THR A 311 -12.95 -23.17 -13.74
C THR A 311 -14.07 -22.66 -12.83
N GLY A 312 -13.90 -21.46 -12.29
CA GLY A 312 -14.91 -20.85 -11.44
C GLY A 312 -14.33 -19.78 -10.51
N ARG A 313 -15.21 -18.95 -9.98
CA ARG A 313 -14.82 -17.82 -9.15
C ARG A 313 -14.43 -18.23 -7.73
N ASP A 314 -14.98 -19.35 -7.25
CA ASP A 314 -14.86 -19.81 -5.87
C ASP A 314 -14.09 -21.11 -5.81
N GLY A 315 -13.55 -21.43 -4.64
CA GLY A 315 -12.76 -22.63 -4.39
C GLY A 315 -11.27 -22.36 -4.32
N TYR A 316 -10.49 -23.41 -4.47
CA TYR A 316 -9.03 -23.36 -4.38
C TYR A 316 -8.39 -24.33 -5.36
N SER A 317 -7.15 -24.05 -5.74
CA SER A 317 -6.33 -24.92 -6.58
C SER A 317 -5.18 -25.54 -5.78
N VAL A 318 -4.79 -26.76 -6.15
CA VAL A 318 -3.65 -27.48 -5.57
C VAL A 318 -2.71 -27.95 -6.68
N CYS A 319 -1.41 -27.78 -6.46
CA CYS A 319 -0.36 -28.19 -7.39
C CYS A 319 0.85 -28.75 -6.65
N MET A 320 1.47 -29.81 -7.18
CA MET A 320 2.72 -30.36 -6.65
C MET A 320 3.90 -29.64 -7.32
N ILE A 321 4.59 -28.77 -6.59
CA ILE A 321 5.72 -27.95 -7.08
C ILE A 321 7.03 -28.27 -6.36
N ASP A 322 8.14 -27.72 -6.85
CA ASP A 322 9.44 -27.84 -6.20
C ASP A 322 9.41 -27.26 -4.76
N ALA A 323 9.86 -28.04 -3.78
CA ALA A 323 9.77 -27.67 -2.38
C ALA A 323 10.61 -26.43 -2.01
N LYS A 324 11.73 -26.18 -2.72
CA LYS A 324 12.56 -24.99 -2.45
C LYS A 324 11.88 -23.74 -2.99
N GLN A 325 11.27 -23.82 -4.17
CA GLN A 325 10.51 -22.70 -4.74
C GLN A 325 9.30 -22.36 -3.85
N ASN A 326 8.56 -23.38 -3.39
CA ASN A 326 7.43 -23.19 -2.49
C ASN A 326 7.85 -22.49 -1.20
N SER A 327 8.91 -22.98 -0.52
CA SER A 327 9.45 -22.34 0.69
C SER A 327 9.98 -20.92 0.44
N HIS A 328 10.67 -20.70 -0.67
CA HIS A 328 11.20 -19.38 -1.02
C HIS A 328 10.07 -18.38 -1.25
N SER A 329 9.04 -18.75 -1.95
CA SER A 329 7.89 -17.91 -2.21
C SER A 329 7.10 -17.59 -0.95
N GLY A 330 6.89 -18.54 -0.05
CA GLY A 330 6.30 -18.27 1.27
C GLY A 330 7.10 -17.20 2.04
N SER A 331 8.43 -17.28 1.99
CA SER A 331 9.32 -16.27 2.58
C SER A 331 9.18 -14.89 1.91
N LEU A 332 9.06 -14.85 0.58
CA LEU A 332 8.82 -13.61 -0.17
C LEU A 332 7.46 -13.00 0.17
N LEU A 333 6.42 -13.81 0.30
CA LEU A 333 5.08 -13.36 0.70
C LEU A 333 5.10 -12.77 2.12
N GLY A 334 5.78 -13.43 3.06
CA GLY A 334 5.96 -12.91 4.42
C GLY A 334 6.70 -11.57 4.45
N LYS A 335 7.78 -11.44 3.66
CA LYS A 335 8.53 -10.20 3.49
C LYS A 335 7.65 -9.08 2.89
N PHE A 336 6.87 -9.41 1.85
CA PHE A 336 5.91 -8.49 1.25
C PHE A 336 4.88 -7.97 2.27
N TYR A 337 4.30 -8.85 3.09
CA TYR A 337 3.38 -8.41 4.14
C TYR A 337 4.04 -7.42 5.12
N GLY A 338 5.31 -7.64 5.46
CA GLY A 338 6.07 -6.71 6.31
C GLY A 338 6.36 -5.37 5.63
N GLU A 339 6.89 -5.39 4.43
CA GLU A 339 7.33 -4.20 3.70
C GLU A 339 6.16 -3.31 3.26
N GLU A 340 5.03 -3.91 2.88
CA GLU A 340 3.82 -3.19 2.49
C GLU A 340 2.84 -2.99 3.65
N ARG A 341 3.20 -3.41 4.87
CA ARG A 341 2.35 -3.39 6.07
C ARG A 341 0.93 -3.91 5.76
N VAL A 342 0.87 -5.05 5.11
CA VAL A 342 -0.39 -5.75 4.88
C VAL A 342 -0.78 -6.43 6.18
N ILE A 343 -1.72 -5.88 6.94
CA ILE A 343 -2.22 -6.44 8.20
C ILE A 343 -3.47 -7.29 7.96
N ASP A 344 -4.01 -7.91 9.02
CA ASP A 344 -5.22 -8.72 8.90
C ASP A 344 -6.36 -7.95 8.20
N GLN A 345 -7.05 -8.60 7.28
CA GLN A 345 -8.10 -8.07 6.41
C GLN A 345 -7.64 -7.06 5.35
N ASP A 346 -6.38 -6.66 5.28
CA ASP A 346 -5.91 -5.79 4.20
C ASP A 346 -5.97 -6.52 2.85
N ALA A 347 -6.44 -5.80 1.83
CA ALA A 347 -6.44 -6.28 0.46
C ALA A 347 -5.02 -6.23 -0.15
N PHE A 348 -4.70 -7.22 -0.98
CA PHE A 348 -3.51 -7.22 -1.84
C PHE A 348 -3.81 -7.95 -3.16
N SER A 349 -3.16 -7.52 -4.23
CA SER A 349 -3.27 -8.16 -5.54
C SER A 349 -1.97 -8.86 -5.92
N LEU A 350 -2.03 -9.64 -7.00
CA LEU A 350 -0.87 -10.35 -7.54
C LEU A 350 -0.57 -9.92 -8.97
N ALA A 351 0.73 -9.84 -9.29
CA ALA A 351 1.23 -9.84 -10.65
C ALA A 351 2.17 -11.03 -10.83
N THR A 352 2.03 -11.72 -11.95
CA THR A 352 2.81 -12.91 -12.28
C THR A 352 3.58 -12.73 -13.58
N SER A 353 4.85 -13.15 -13.62
CA SER A 353 5.68 -13.14 -14.83
C SER A 353 6.77 -14.20 -14.80
N GLY A 354 7.03 -14.84 -15.93
CA GLY A 354 8.12 -15.82 -16.05
C GLY A 354 7.87 -17.15 -15.36
N GLY A 355 6.60 -17.55 -15.25
CA GLY A 355 6.21 -18.88 -14.76
C GLY A 355 6.55 -20.00 -15.75
N ALA A 356 6.84 -21.18 -15.24
CA ALA A 356 7.03 -22.39 -16.01
C ALA A 356 6.32 -23.58 -15.31
N PRO A 357 5.66 -24.50 -16.06
CA PRO A 357 4.95 -25.60 -15.45
C PRO A 357 5.89 -26.51 -14.67
N PRO A 358 5.38 -27.18 -13.62
CA PRO A 358 6.16 -28.19 -12.91
C PRO A 358 6.69 -29.27 -13.86
N GLY A 359 7.97 -29.59 -13.71
CA GLY A 359 8.56 -30.70 -14.46
C GLY A 359 7.82 -32.01 -14.14
N ILE A 360 7.66 -32.87 -15.15
CA ILE A 360 7.17 -34.24 -14.93
C ILE A 360 8.27 -35.01 -14.17
N PRO A 361 7.94 -35.71 -13.04
CA PRO A 361 8.91 -36.44 -12.27
C PRO A 361 9.54 -37.58 -13.07
#